data_2754b61837ce699f34ae28255461e78a
#
_entry.id   2754b61837ce699f34ae28255461e78a
#
_cell.length_a   1.000
_cell.length_b   1.000
_cell.length_c   1.000
_cell.angle_alpha   90.00
_cell.angle_beta   90.00
_cell.angle_gamma   90.00
#
_symmetry.space_group_name_H-M   'P 1'
#
loop_
_entity.id
_entity.type
_entity.pdbx_description
1 polymer ?
#
loop_
_entity_poly.entity_id
_entity_poly.type
_entity_poly.pdbx_seq_one_letter_code
_entity_poly.pdbx_strand_id
1 'polypeptide(L)'
;VFKSHDISRVYDPVVLPSFEQVQTDKKAYADSFAIQYRNTDPFTAKPLAESYGNRGYVIQNPPSQPLTQMEMDDVYDLPYTGRYHPMYQKEGGIPALKEIKFSLTSNRGCFGSCNFCALTFHQGRILQTRSHDSILKEAEKMTEDPDFKGYIHDVGGPTADFRHPSCKKQLTKGVCKERQCLFPSPCKNLTVDHKDYLQLLRK
;
A
#
# COMPACT_ATOMS: atom_id res chain seq x y z
N VAL A 1 -9.97 9.00 8.40
CA VAL A 1 -10.96 8.39 9.33
C VAL A 1 -11.37 9.43 10.35
N PHE A 2 -12.66 9.57 10.62
CA PHE A 2 -13.17 10.49 11.64
C PHE A 2 -14.46 9.93 12.28
N LYS A 3 -14.81 10.44 13.45
CA LYS A 3 -16.05 10.11 14.15
C LYS A 3 -17.15 11.12 13.78
N SER A 4 -18.38 10.64 13.55
CA SER A 4 -19.55 11.48 13.34
C SER A 4 -20.77 10.93 14.09
N HIS A 5 -21.64 11.80 14.57
CA HIS A 5 -22.96 11.40 15.10
C HIS A 5 -24.04 11.38 14.02
N ASP A 6 -23.76 12.01 12.88
CA ASP A 6 -24.69 12.13 11.76
C ASP A 6 -23.97 11.84 10.43
N ILE A 7 -24.45 10.86 9.67
CA ILE A 7 -23.93 10.49 8.36
C ILE A 7 -24.59 11.24 7.19
N SER A 8 -25.64 12.02 7.46
CA SER A 8 -26.35 12.77 6.39
C SER A 8 -25.45 13.81 5.70
N ARG A 9 -24.38 14.24 6.39
CA ARG A 9 -23.38 15.19 5.87
C ARG A 9 -22.26 14.51 5.08
N VAL A 10 -22.21 13.18 5.06
CA VAL A 10 -21.22 12.42 4.28
C VAL A 10 -21.82 12.14 2.90
N TYR A 11 -21.13 12.58 1.86
CA TYR A 11 -21.63 12.38 0.49
C TYR A 11 -21.58 10.90 0.10
N ASP A 12 -22.74 10.33 -0.23
CA ASP A 12 -22.93 8.97 -0.76
C ASP A 12 -22.17 7.87 0.01
N PRO A 13 -22.32 7.77 1.35
CA PRO A 13 -21.60 6.77 2.12
C PRO A 13 -22.20 5.37 1.92
N VAL A 14 -21.32 4.36 1.95
CA VAL A 14 -21.75 2.96 2.07
C VAL A 14 -21.79 2.60 3.55
N VAL A 15 -22.95 2.22 4.03
CA VAL A 15 -23.13 1.80 5.43
C VAL A 15 -22.75 0.34 5.57
N LEU A 16 -21.78 0.08 6.47
CA LEU A 16 -21.35 -1.26 6.85
C LEU A 16 -22.31 -1.88 7.89
N PRO A 17 -22.37 -3.21 8.04
CA PRO A 17 -22.92 -3.82 9.24
C PRO A 17 -22.35 -3.14 10.49
N SER A 18 -23.17 -2.97 11.54
CA SER A 18 -22.72 -2.29 12.75
C SER A 18 -21.64 -3.08 13.48
N PHE A 19 -20.86 -2.40 14.33
CA PHE A 19 -19.85 -3.04 15.16
C PHE A 19 -20.42 -4.19 15.99
N GLU A 20 -21.60 -4.00 16.58
CA GLU A 20 -22.29 -5.02 17.37
C GLU A 20 -22.66 -6.25 16.53
N GLN A 21 -23.13 -6.04 15.28
CA GLN A 21 -23.42 -7.14 14.35
C GLN A 21 -22.14 -7.89 13.97
N VAL A 22 -21.08 -7.17 13.63
CA VAL A 22 -19.79 -7.77 13.23
C VAL A 22 -19.17 -8.59 14.37
N GLN A 23 -19.35 -8.19 15.63
CA GLN A 23 -18.86 -8.94 16.80
C GLN A 23 -19.56 -10.29 17.00
N THR A 24 -20.83 -10.41 16.66
CA THR A 24 -21.67 -11.55 17.03
C THR A 24 -22.06 -12.44 15.84
N ASP A 25 -22.05 -11.90 14.64
CA ASP A 25 -22.45 -12.61 13.40
C ASP A 25 -21.29 -12.70 12.41
N LYS A 26 -20.81 -13.92 12.16
CA LYS A 26 -19.75 -14.20 11.18
C LYS A 26 -20.12 -13.80 9.77
N LYS A 27 -21.43 -13.86 9.42
CA LYS A 27 -21.90 -13.41 8.11
C LYS A 27 -21.80 -11.90 7.98
N ALA A 28 -22.22 -11.16 8.99
CA ALA A 28 -22.07 -9.70 9.02
C ALA A 28 -20.58 -9.27 8.91
N TYR A 29 -19.68 -10.00 9.57
CA TYR A 29 -18.23 -9.80 9.43
C TYR A 29 -17.77 -10.01 7.98
N ALA A 30 -18.17 -11.11 7.35
CA ALA A 30 -17.82 -11.41 5.95
C ALA A 30 -18.40 -10.38 4.96
N ASP A 31 -19.64 -9.94 5.17
CA ASP A 31 -20.29 -8.91 4.35
C ASP A 31 -19.58 -7.56 4.49
N SER A 32 -19.20 -7.17 5.73
CA SER A 32 -18.41 -5.97 6.01
C SER A 32 -17.07 -6.01 5.27
N PHE A 33 -16.35 -7.13 5.35
CA PHE A 33 -15.09 -7.31 4.63
C PHE A 33 -15.26 -7.20 3.11
N ALA A 34 -16.29 -7.84 2.55
CA ALA A 34 -16.56 -7.79 1.11
C ALA A 34 -16.85 -6.36 0.61
N ILE A 35 -17.57 -5.56 1.40
CA ILE A 35 -17.82 -4.15 1.10
C ILE A 35 -16.51 -3.34 1.15
N GLN A 36 -15.71 -3.52 2.19
CA GLN A 36 -14.41 -2.85 2.33
C GLN A 36 -13.48 -3.20 1.16
N TYR A 37 -13.40 -4.49 0.79
CA TYR A 37 -12.57 -4.96 -0.33
C TYR A 37 -12.92 -4.27 -1.66
N ARG A 38 -14.22 -4.05 -1.93
CA ARG A 38 -14.69 -3.36 -3.13
C ARG A 38 -14.45 -1.86 -3.13
N ASN A 39 -14.08 -1.28 -1.99
CA ASN A 39 -13.85 0.15 -1.81
C ASN A 39 -12.38 0.50 -1.49
N THR A 40 -11.44 -0.29 -2.02
CA THR A 40 -10.00 -0.06 -1.88
C THR A 40 -9.40 0.79 -3.01
N ASP A 41 -10.16 1.10 -4.05
CA ASP A 41 -9.64 1.84 -5.21
C ASP A 41 -9.86 3.35 -5.06
N PRO A 42 -8.80 4.18 -5.15
CA PRO A 42 -8.92 5.63 -4.95
C PRO A 42 -9.80 6.36 -5.97
N PHE A 43 -10.01 5.79 -7.16
CA PHE A 43 -10.83 6.40 -8.21
C PHE A 43 -12.32 6.14 -8.05
N THR A 44 -12.71 5.05 -7.41
CA THR A 44 -14.09 4.57 -7.42
C THR A 44 -14.63 4.20 -6.06
N ALA A 45 -13.82 4.25 -5.00
CA ALA A 45 -14.26 4.00 -3.64
C ALA A 45 -15.21 5.08 -3.15
N LYS A 46 -16.13 4.66 -2.28
CA LYS A 46 -17.02 5.54 -1.53
C LYS A 46 -16.60 5.63 -0.08
N PRO A 47 -16.99 6.68 0.64
CA PRO A 47 -16.85 6.69 2.09
C PRO A 47 -17.56 5.48 2.71
N LEU A 48 -16.96 4.88 3.73
CA LEU A 48 -17.54 3.79 4.50
C LEU A 48 -17.97 4.31 5.86
N ALA A 49 -19.16 3.93 6.32
CA ALA A 49 -19.71 4.33 7.62
C ALA A 49 -20.06 3.10 8.43
N GLU A 50 -19.43 2.90 9.57
CA GLU A 50 -19.75 1.84 10.53
C GLU A 50 -20.39 2.44 11.77
N SER A 51 -21.54 1.89 12.21
CA SER A 51 -22.25 2.32 13.41
C SER A 51 -21.65 1.67 14.67
N TYR A 52 -21.57 2.45 15.72
CA TYR A 52 -21.18 2.05 17.08
C TYR A 52 -22.30 2.35 18.09
N GLY A 53 -23.54 2.10 17.68
CA GLY A 53 -24.72 2.37 18.50
C GLY A 53 -24.80 3.84 18.95
N ASN A 54 -25.02 4.07 20.24
CA ASN A 54 -25.13 5.42 20.80
C ASN A 54 -23.85 6.26 20.70
N ARG A 55 -22.71 5.65 20.34
CA ARG A 55 -21.43 6.36 20.17
C ARG A 55 -21.30 7.04 18.80
N GLY A 56 -22.25 6.82 17.88
CA GLY A 56 -22.26 7.37 16.54
C GLY A 56 -21.57 6.47 15.52
N TYR A 57 -20.96 7.06 14.51
CA TYR A 57 -20.34 6.38 13.38
C TYR A 57 -18.83 6.64 13.33
N VAL A 58 -18.09 5.63 12.89
CA VAL A 58 -16.75 5.80 12.34
C VAL A 58 -16.85 5.92 10.84
N ILE A 59 -16.33 7.00 10.28
CA ILE A 59 -16.32 7.27 8.84
C ILE A 59 -14.91 7.08 8.32
N GLN A 60 -14.76 6.23 7.32
CA GLN A 60 -13.53 6.07 6.56
C GLN A 60 -13.69 6.72 5.18
N ASN A 61 -12.92 7.74 4.91
CA ASN A 61 -12.85 8.34 3.58
C ASN A 61 -12.28 7.36 2.55
N PRO A 62 -12.55 7.55 1.25
CA PRO A 62 -11.85 6.83 0.19
C PRO A 62 -10.33 6.92 0.34
N PRO A 63 -9.56 5.94 -0.16
CA PRO A 63 -8.12 6.02 -0.21
C PRO A 63 -7.64 7.27 -0.95
N SER A 64 -6.48 7.78 -0.57
CA SER A 64 -5.81 8.85 -1.33
C SER A 64 -5.42 8.39 -2.73
N GLN A 65 -5.32 9.34 -3.66
CA GLN A 65 -4.78 9.05 -5.00
C GLN A 65 -3.35 8.52 -4.88
N PRO A 66 -2.93 7.62 -5.79
CA PRO A 66 -1.55 7.15 -5.82
C PRO A 66 -0.59 8.32 -6.02
N LEU A 67 0.54 8.27 -5.34
CA LEU A 67 1.62 9.22 -5.57
C LEU A 67 2.17 9.08 -7.00
N THR A 68 2.51 10.20 -7.60
CA THR A 68 3.32 10.23 -8.82
C THR A 68 4.74 9.76 -8.53
N GLN A 69 5.53 9.46 -9.56
CA GLN A 69 6.93 9.09 -9.38
C GLN A 69 7.72 10.20 -8.68
N MET A 70 7.50 11.45 -9.07
CA MET A 70 8.16 12.60 -8.46
C MET A 70 7.83 12.74 -6.96
N GLU A 71 6.56 12.63 -6.59
CA GLU A 71 6.15 12.66 -5.18
C GLU A 71 6.72 11.47 -4.39
N MET A 72 6.83 10.29 -5.01
CA MET A 72 7.51 9.15 -4.40
C MET A 72 8.99 9.45 -4.16
N ASP A 73 9.68 10.01 -5.15
CA ASP A 73 11.09 10.37 -5.05
C ASP A 73 11.31 11.42 -3.95
N ASP A 74 10.46 12.45 -3.89
CA ASP A 74 10.50 13.49 -2.85
C ASP A 74 10.34 12.89 -1.44
N VAL A 75 9.42 11.92 -1.26
CA VAL A 75 9.23 11.23 0.03
C VAL A 75 10.48 10.46 0.43
N TYR A 76 11.13 9.77 -0.51
CA TYR A 76 12.33 8.99 -0.23
C TYR A 76 13.61 9.84 -0.13
N ASP A 77 13.60 11.08 -0.60
CA ASP A 77 14.70 12.05 -0.43
C ASP A 77 14.66 12.80 0.91
N LEU A 78 13.64 12.59 1.73
CA LEU A 78 13.59 13.18 3.07
C LEU A 78 14.78 12.72 3.93
N PRO A 79 15.24 13.55 4.89
CA PRO A 79 16.42 13.28 5.68
C PRO A 79 16.20 12.19 6.74
N TYR A 80 15.89 10.99 6.30
CA TYR A 80 15.75 9.84 7.19
C TYR A 80 17.09 9.49 7.85
N THR A 81 17.04 9.19 9.14
CA THR A 81 18.24 8.85 9.92
C THR A 81 18.76 7.44 9.65
N GLY A 82 17.92 6.53 9.10
CA GLY A 82 18.24 5.11 8.94
C GLY A 82 18.48 4.38 10.26
N ARG A 83 18.03 4.93 11.38
CA ARG A 83 18.23 4.40 12.74
C ARG A 83 16.91 4.39 13.51
N TYR A 84 16.83 3.55 14.54
CA TYR A 84 15.70 3.58 15.47
C TYR A 84 15.71 4.84 16.34
N HIS A 85 14.54 5.22 16.84
CA HIS A 85 14.41 6.35 17.75
C HIS A 85 15.21 6.11 19.04
N PRO A 86 15.96 7.12 19.59
CA PRO A 86 16.80 6.96 20.78
C PRO A 86 16.10 6.40 22.02
N MET A 87 14.77 6.54 22.12
CA MET A 87 14.01 5.96 23.23
C MET A 87 14.18 4.45 23.38
N TYR A 88 14.44 3.72 22.29
CA TYR A 88 14.64 2.27 22.28
C TYR A 88 16.04 1.83 22.64
N GLN A 89 16.97 2.77 22.83
CA GLN A 89 18.38 2.43 23.12
C GLN A 89 18.53 1.67 24.42
N LYS A 90 17.76 2.04 25.45
CA LYS A 90 17.77 1.37 26.76
C LYS A 90 17.24 -0.06 26.70
N GLU A 91 16.38 -0.35 25.73
CA GLU A 91 15.81 -1.68 25.49
C GLU A 91 16.67 -2.55 24.55
N GLY A 92 17.88 -2.09 24.19
CA GLY A 92 18.78 -2.80 23.28
C GLY A 92 18.52 -2.53 21.80
N GLY A 93 17.71 -1.49 21.48
CA GLY A 93 17.37 -1.10 20.12
C GLY A 93 16.19 -1.89 19.52
N ILE A 94 16.10 -1.91 18.20
CA ILE A 94 15.08 -2.65 17.45
C ILE A 94 15.76 -3.76 16.64
N PRO A 95 15.61 -5.03 17.02
CA PRO A 95 16.29 -6.15 16.34
C PRO A 95 15.99 -6.23 14.84
N ALA A 96 14.74 -5.96 14.43
CA ALA A 96 14.31 -5.99 13.04
C ALA A 96 15.08 -5.00 12.13
N LEU A 97 15.67 -3.93 12.70
CA LEU A 97 16.44 -2.97 11.92
C LEU A 97 17.65 -3.62 11.23
N LYS A 98 18.25 -4.65 11.84
CA LYS A 98 19.39 -5.37 11.27
C LYS A 98 19.06 -6.02 9.93
N GLU A 99 17.82 -6.46 9.77
CA GLU A 99 17.34 -7.14 8.57
C GLU A 99 16.99 -6.18 7.43
N ILE A 100 16.53 -4.96 7.78
CA ILE A 100 15.95 -4.03 6.79
C ILE A 100 16.80 -2.78 6.53
N LYS A 101 17.81 -2.50 7.37
CA LYS A 101 18.59 -1.25 7.32
C LYS A 101 19.20 -0.98 5.93
N PHE A 102 19.65 -2.02 5.26
CA PHE A 102 20.28 -1.95 3.94
C PHE A 102 19.40 -2.59 2.87
N SER A 103 18.11 -2.25 2.89
CA SER A 103 17.13 -2.66 1.88
C SER A 103 16.55 -1.43 1.19
N LEU A 104 16.38 -1.50 -0.13
CA LEU A 104 15.85 -0.44 -0.97
C LEU A 104 14.41 -0.75 -1.40
N THR A 105 13.50 0.16 -1.13
CA THR A 105 12.13 0.05 -1.65
C THR A 105 12.05 0.68 -3.02
N SER A 106 11.79 -0.10 -4.05
CA SER A 106 11.70 0.37 -5.44
C SER A 106 10.31 0.83 -5.85
N ASN A 107 9.27 0.25 -5.24
CA ASN A 107 7.88 0.52 -5.56
C ASN A 107 6.95 0.13 -4.41
N ARG A 108 5.72 0.65 -4.45
CA ARG A 108 4.62 0.32 -3.55
C ARG A 108 3.40 -0.11 -4.36
N GLY A 109 2.47 -0.83 -3.70
CA GLY A 109 1.28 -1.35 -4.35
C GLY A 109 1.52 -2.67 -5.07
N CYS A 110 0.47 -3.47 -5.25
CA CYS A 110 0.54 -4.74 -5.95
C CYS A 110 -0.81 -5.11 -6.57
N PHE A 111 -0.85 -5.33 -7.86
CA PHE A 111 -2.07 -5.74 -8.55
C PHE A 111 -2.37 -7.26 -8.43
N GLY A 112 -1.53 -8.03 -7.75
CA GLY A 112 -1.70 -9.47 -7.55
C GLY A 112 -2.99 -9.82 -6.84
N SER A 113 -3.37 -9.03 -5.82
CA SER A 113 -4.60 -9.21 -5.03
C SER A 113 -4.77 -10.62 -4.46
N CYS A 114 -3.67 -11.25 -4.03
CA CYS A 114 -3.69 -12.58 -3.44
C CYS A 114 -4.54 -12.59 -2.16
N ASN A 115 -5.37 -13.62 -1.98
CA ASN A 115 -6.36 -13.68 -0.90
C ASN A 115 -5.75 -13.69 0.52
N PHE A 116 -4.52 -14.11 0.66
CA PHE A 116 -3.79 -14.12 1.95
C PHE A 116 -3.02 -12.82 2.23
N CYS A 117 -2.93 -11.90 1.25
CA CYS A 117 -2.00 -10.77 1.30
C CYS A 117 -2.71 -9.45 1.64
N ALA A 118 -2.24 -8.78 2.68
CA ALA A 118 -2.78 -7.49 3.11
C ALA A 118 -2.32 -6.28 2.27
N LEU A 119 -1.37 -6.45 1.35
CA LEU A 119 -0.83 -5.35 0.54
C LEU A 119 -1.91 -4.60 -0.25
N THR A 120 -2.93 -5.32 -0.75
CA THR A 120 -4.09 -4.72 -1.42
C THR A 120 -4.77 -3.64 -0.58
N PHE A 121 -4.83 -3.83 0.75
CA PHE A 121 -5.52 -2.92 1.66
C PHE A 121 -4.67 -1.75 2.10
N HIS A 122 -3.39 -1.96 2.39
CA HIS A 122 -2.55 -0.90 2.96
C HIS A 122 -1.62 -0.20 1.95
N GLN A 123 -1.37 -0.78 0.78
CA GLN A 123 -0.60 -0.14 -0.29
C GLN A 123 -1.41 0.08 -1.58
N GLY A 124 -2.55 -0.60 -1.70
CA GLY A 124 -3.41 -0.54 -2.87
C GLY A 124 -2.95 -1.44 -4.02
N ARG A 125 -3.74 -1.46 -5.08
CA ARG A 125 -3.53 -2.29 -6.28
C ARG A 125 -2.87 -1.53 -7.44
N ILE A 126 -2.69 -0.22 -7.30
CA ILE A 126 -2.02 0.63 -8.30
C ILE A 126 -0.57 0.80 -7.85
N LEU A 127 0.36 0.50 -8.77
CA LEU A 127 1.77 0.63 -8.48
C LEU A 127 2.21 2.09 -8.48
N GLN A 128 3.04 2.42 -7.52
CA GLN A 128 3.69 3.71 -7.32
C GLN A 128 5.20 3.43 -7.29
N THR A 129 5.92 3.88 -8.29
CA THR A 129 7.34 3.56 -8.49
C THR A 129 8.22 4.76 -8.23
N ARG A 130 9.39 4.53 -7.67
CA ARG A 130 10.48 5.51 -7.61
C ARG A 130 11.25 5.52 -8.93
N SER A 131 11.90 6.62 -9.23
CA SER A 131 12.85 6.67 -10.33
C SER A 131 14.11 5.83 -10.02
N HIS A 132 14.83 5.42 -11.06
CA HIS A 132 16.12 4.75 -10.87
C HIS A 132 17.10 5.66 -10.12
N ASP A 133 17.13 6.96 -10.45
CA ASP A 133 18.06 7.92 -9.85
C ASP A 133 17.82 8.08 -8.35
N SER A 134 16.54 8.12 -7.92
CA SER A 134 16.18 8.14 -6.50
C SER A 134 16.70 6.91 -5.75
N ILE A 135 16.58 5.72 -6.35
CA ILE A 135 17.02 4.47 -5.74
C ILE A 135 18.55 4.39 -5.68
N LEU A 136 19.24 4.79 -6.77
CA LEU A 136 20.69 4.81 -6.81
C LEU A 136 21.29 5.79 -5.81
N LYS A 137 20.72 6.99 -5.70
CA LYS A 137 21.10 7.99 -4.69
C LYS A 137 21.00 7.44 -3.26
N GLU A 138 19.95 6.68 -2.96
CA GLU A 138 19.81 6.04 -1.65
C GLU A 138 20.82 4.91 -1.47
N ALA A 139 21.09 4.09 -2.49
CA ALA A 139 22.11 3.07 -2.46
C ALA A 139 23.50 3.65 -2.21
N GLU A 140 23.87 4.72 -2.89
CA GLU A 140 25.13 5.44 -2.65
C GLU A 140 25.25 5.91 -1.20
N LYS A 141 24.19 6.56 -0.68
CA LYS A 141 24.14 6.99 0.73
C LYS A 141 24.30 5.83 1.72
N MET A 142 23.75 4.65 1.41
CA MET A 142 23.93 3.46 2.26
C MET A 142 25.40 3.02 2.36
N THR A 143 26.19 3.19 1.30
CA THR A 143 27.61 2.83 1.31
C THR A 143 28.45 3.69 2.25
N GLU A 144 27.97 4.88 2.61
CA GLU A 144 28.61 5.79 3.55
C GLU A 144 28.33 5.44 5.02
N ASP A 145 27.35 4.58 5.30
CA ASP A 145 27.02 4.17 6.67
C ASP A 145 28.12 3.26 7.23
N PRO A 146 28.65 3.56 8.44
CA PRO A 146 29.74 2.77 9.05
C PRO A 146 29.37 1.31 9.32
N ASP A 147 28.08 0.97 9.37
CA ASP A 147 27.61 -0.39 9.56
C ASP A 147 27.49 -1.16 8.24
N PHE A 148 27.66 -0.51 7.07
CA PHE A 148 27.56 -1.15 5.77
C PHE A 148 28.68 -2.17 5.56
N LYS A 149 28.32 -3.40 5.21
CA LYS A 149 29.25 -4.53 5.02
C LYS A 149 29.41 -4.95 3.55
N GLY A 150 29.03 -4.07 2.60
CA GLY A 150 29.12 -4.35 1.17
C GLY A 150 27.91 -5.10 0.59
N TYR A 151 26.80 -5.19 1.34
CA TYR A 151 25.60 -5.89 0.90
C TYR A 151 24.36 -5.00 0.99
N ILE A 152 23.61 -4.92 -0.10
CA ILE A 152 22.22 -4.47 -0.11
C ILE A 152 21.38 -5.75 -0.06
N HIS A 153 20.56 -5.89 0.99
CA HIS A 153 19.84 -7.12 1.26
C HIS A 153 18.67 -7.35 0.31
N ASP A 154 18.05 -6.25 -0.13
CA ASP A 154 16.88 -6.29 -1.00
C ASP A 154 16.77 -5.00 -1.82
N VAL A 155 16.39 -5.13 -3.09
CA VAL A 155 16.02 -4.03 -4.00
C VAL A 155 14.65 -4.37 -4.54
N GLY A 156 13.61 -4.08 -3.79
CA GLY A 156 12.30 -4.58 -4.14
C GLY A 156 11.15 -3.72 -3.66
N GLY A 157 10.04 -4.38 -3.55
CA GLY A 157 8.76 -3.87 -3.11
C GLY A 157 7.89 -5.04 -2.72
N PRO A 158 6.57 -5.00 -3.01
CA PRO A 158 5.76 -6.20 -2.98
C PRO A 158 6.36 -7.30 -3.86
N THR A 159 6.38 -8.51 -3.38
CA THR A 159 7.11 -9.70 -3.88
C THR A 159 7.10 -9.95 -5.40
N ALA A 160 6.16 -9.37 -6.13
CA ALA A 160 6.08 -9.51 -7.59
C ALA A 160 7.04 -8.60 -8.35
N ASP A 161 7.64 -7.60 -7.71
CA ASP A 161 8.62 -6.65 -8.25
C ASP A 161 8.21 -5.96 -9.57
N PHE A 162 6.89 -5.81 -9.77
CA PHE A 162 6.38 -5.08 -10.91
C PHE A 162 6.58 -3.58 -10.69
N ARG A 163 7.13 -2.91 -11.70
CA ARG A 163 7.41 -1.48 -11.66
C ARG A 163 6.54 -0.67 -12.63
N HIS A 164 5.48 -1.24 -13.15
CA HIS A 164 4.52 -0.57 -14.03
C HIS A 164 3.08 -1.01 -13.72
N PRO A 165 2.08 -0.18 -14.06
CA PRO A 165 0.67 -0.53 -13.90
C PRO A 165 0.30 -1.81 -14.64
N SER A 166 -0.63 -2.60 -14.10
CA SER A 166 -1.09 -3.85 -14.74
C SER A 166 -1.72 -3.64 -16.12
N CYS A 167 -2.31 -2.46 -16.36
CA CYS A 167 -2.88 -2.07 -17.65
C CYS A 167 -3.09 -0.55 -17.71
N LYS A 168 -3.25 -0.01 -18.92
CA LYS A 168 -3.47 1.43 -19.16
C LYS A 168 -4.71 1.99 -18.42
N LYS A 169 -5.73 1.15 -18.19
CA LYS A 169 -6.95 1.56 -17.49
C LYS A 169 -6.69 2.01 -16.05
N GLN A 170 -5.74 1.37 -15.36
CA GLN A 170 -5.47 1.69 -13.95
C GLN A 170 -5.08 3.15 -13.73
N LEU A 171 -4.42 3.78 -14.67
CA LEU A 171 -3.96 5.17 -14.56
C LEU A 171 -5.09 6.21 -14.65
N THR A 172 -6.24 5.83 -15.25
CA THR A 172 -7.31 6.80 -15.53
C THR A 172 -8.65 6.45 -14.89
N LYS A 173 -8.91 5.17 -14.68
CA LYS A 173 -10.20 4.66 -14.19
C LYS A 173 -10.08 3.77 -12.95
N GLY A 174 -8.86 3.65 -12.42
CA GLY A 174 -8.60 2.79 -11.29
C GLY A 174 -8.68 1.29 -11.61
N VAL A 175 -8.79 0.48 -10.58
CA VAL A 175 -8.81 -0.98 -10.67
C VAL A 175 -10.24 -1.52 -10.90
N CYS A 176 -10.34 -2.73 -11.42
CA CYS A 176 -11.64 -3.40 -11.60
C CYS A 176 -12.19 -3.85 -10.24
N LYS A 177 -13.47 -3.52 -9.97
CA LYS A 177 -14.15 -3.91 -8.72
C LYS A 177 -14.45 -5.41 -8.67
N GLU A 178 -14.96 -5.97 -9.79
CA GLU A 178 -15.47 -7.34 -9.87
C GLU A 178 -14.46 -8.34 -10.47
N ARG A 179 -13.21 -7.91 -10.67
CA ARG A 179 -12.17 -8.77 -11.25
C ARG A 179 -10.79 -8.44 -10.69
N GLN A 180 -10.03 -9.47 -10.38
CA GLN A 180 -8.60 -9.37 -10.13
C GLN A 180 -7.82 -9.50 -11.44
N CYS A 181 -6.60 -8.96 -11.48
CA CYS A 181 -5.78 -9.00 -12.70
C CYS A 181 -5.30 -10.42 -13.06
N LEU A 182 -5.11 -11.27 -12.04
CA LEU A 182 -4.59 -12.63 -12.18
C LEU A 182 -5.63 -13.72 -11.97
N PHE A 183 -6.78 -13.43 -11.36
CA PHE A 183 -7.79 -14.41 -10.98
C PHE A 183 -9.18 -14.06 -11.52
N PRO A 184 -10.02 -15.04 -11.91
CA PRO A 184 -9.79 -16.50 -11.96
C PRO A 184 -8.89 -16.96 -13.11
N SER A 185 -8.61 -16.08 -14.04
CA SER A 185 -7.65 -16.24 -15.14
C SER A 185 -6.97 -14.90 -15.43
N PRO A 186 -5.73 -14.87 -15.93
CA PRO A 186 -5.06 -13.63 -16.30
C PRO A 186 -5.92 -12.75 -17.20
N CYS A 187 -5.98 -11.45 -16.89
CA CYS A 187 -6.74 -10.50 -17.67
C CYS A 187 -6.12 -10.33 -19.05
N LYS A 188 -6.93 -10.29 -20.12
CA LYS A 188 -6.43 -10.08 -21.49
C LYS A 188 -5.70 -8.76 -21.70
N ASN A 189 -5.98 -7.76 -20.84
CA ASN A 189 -5.33 -6.44 -20.89
C ASN A 189 -4.11 -6.36 -19.95
N LEU A 190 -3.75 -7.46 -19.30
CA LEU A 190 -2.64 -7.49 -18.37
C LEU A 190 -1.33 -7.31 -19.14
N THR A 191 -0.58 -6.30 -18.73
CA THR A 191 0.81 -6.12 -19.15
C THR A 191 1.69 -6.52 -17.97
N VAL A 192 2.58 -7.49 -18.20
CA VAL A 192 3.53 -7.96 -17.19
C VAL A 192 4.88 -8.10 -17.85
N ASP A 193 5.86 -7.32 -17.40
CA ASP A 193 7.27 -7.52 -17.74
C ASP A 193 8.16 -6.99 -16.60
N HIS A 194 9.40 -7.41 -16.58
CA HIS A 194 10.40 -6.98 -15.61
C HIS A 194 11.53 -6.16 -16.23
N LYS A 195 11.33 -5.61 -17.44
CA LYS A 195 12.40 -4.89 -18.16
C LYS A 195 12.95 -3.73 -17.36
N ASP A 196 12.07 -2.90 -16.78
CA ASP A 196 12.48 -1.75 -15.98
C ASP A 196 13.22 -2.20 -14.71
N TYR A 197 12.74 -3.24 -14.03
CA TYR A 197 13.40 -3.81 -12.86
C TYR A 197 14.80 -4.37 -13.19
N LEU A 198 14.91 -5.11 -14.28
CA LEU A 198 16.20 -5.62 -14.76
C LEU A 198 17.16 -4.51 -15.16
N GLN A 199 16.65 -3.40 -15.70
CA GLN A 199 17.47 -2.22 -16.02
C GLN A 199 17.97 -1.54 -14.75
N LEU A 200 17.13 -1.44 -13.71
CA LEU A 200 17.52 -0.91 -12.41
C LEU A 200 18.65 -1.74 -11.79
N LEU A 201 18.50 -3.07 -11.77
CA LEU A 201 19.51 -3.97 -11.17
C LEU A 201 20.86 -4.01 -11.92
N ARG A 202 20.91 -3.50 -13.15
CA ARG A 202 22.14 -3.42 -13.95
C ARG A 202 22.90 -2.11 -13.79
N LYS A 203 22.33 -1.14 -13.15
CA LYS A 203 22.96 0.15 -12.84
C LYS A 203 23.73 0.10 -11.53
#